data_11325cff46dd18830f23bba70bd8280e
#
_entry.id   11325cff46dd18830f23bba70bd8280e
#
_cell.length_a   1.000
_cell.length_b   1.000
_cell.length_c   1.000
_cell.angle_alpha   90.00
_cell.angle_beta   90.00
_cell.angle_gamma   90.00
#
_symmetry.space_group_name_H-M   'P 1'
#
loop_
_entity.id
_entity.type
_entity.pdbx_description
1 polymer ?
#
loop_
_entity_poly.entity_id
_entity_poly.type
_entity_poly.pdbx_seq_one_letter_code
_entity_poly.pdbx_strand_id
1 'polypeptide(L)'
;MQICSYMKRHVILLLLAVMFAATGCDFFRNLAGRPTSEDIVRRKIELMHAEEARLEARLDSLRQAVRAMQDSLNTLDTISSFGGKIMNTSDLGGLFDTELQARYYVIIGSFKSRSNAEALLKKASVKDYAPALVNFKNGMIAVGVCPSDNLKKASESVKALKAETFCPADVWILVND
;
A
#
# COMPACT_ATOMS: atom_id res chain seq x y z
N MET A 1 -15.09 88.53 -16.90
CA MET A 1 -14.06 87.64 -16.27
C MET A 1 -14.62 86.61 -15.27
N GLN A 2 -15.92 86.62 -14.98
CA GLN A 2 -16.56 85.66 -14.03
C GLN A 2 -17.01 84.32 -14.62
N ILE A 3 -17.28 84.20 -15.92
CA ILE A 3 -17.81 82.99 -16.56
C ILE A 3 -16.71 81.89 -16.65
N CYS A 4 -15.44 82.27 -16.76
CA CYS A 4 -14.34 81.32 -16.86
C CYS A 4 -14.02 80.62 -15.50
N SER A 5 -14.30 81.30 -14.40
CA SER A 5 -14.15 80.70 -13.05
C SER A 5 -15.23 79.69 -12.71
N TYR A 6 -16.47 79.95 -13.20
CA TYR A 6 -17.60 79.07 -12.96
C TYR A 6 -17.45 77.75 -13.76
N MET A 7 -17.01 77.81 -14.99
CA MET A 7 -16.72 76.64 -15.83
C MET A 7 -15.59 75.79 -15.24
N LYS A 8 -14.50 76.36 -14.75
CA LYS A 8 -13.41 75.64 -14.08
C LYS A 8 -13.89 74.90 -12.86
N ARG A 9 -14.79 75.48 -12.05
CA ARG A 9 -15.34 74.88 -10.87
C ARG A 9 -16.23 73.67 -11.14
N HIS A 10 -17.04 73.70 -12.22
CA HIS A 10 -17.83 72.58 -12.64
C HIS A 10 -17.01 71.45 -13.26
N VAL A 11 -15.96 71.79 -14.01
CA VAL A 11 -15.03 70.80 -14.58
C VAL A 11 -14.27 70.04 -13.43
N ILE A 12 -13.84 70.78 -12.41
CA ILE A 12 -13.16 70.19 -11.23
C ILE A 12 -14.14 69.27 -10.46
N LEU A 13 -15.40 69.69 -10.26
CA LEU A 13 -16.43 68.89 -9.63
C LEU A 13 -16.76 67.60 -10.42
N LEU A 14 -16.81 67.74 -11.75
CA LEU A 14 -17.02 66.60 -12.65
C LEU A 14 -15.85 65.60 -12.64
N LEU A 15 -14.61 66.09 -12.64
CA LEU A 15 -13.42 65.28 -12.51
C LEU A 15 -13.35 64.57 -11.14
N LEU A 16 -13.70 65.25 -10.08
CA LEU A 16 -13.81 64.68 -8.74
C LEU A 16 -14.90 63.57 -8.69
N ALA A 17 -16.07 63.79 -9.31
CA ALA A 17 -17.13 62.80 -9.37
C ALA A 17 -16.72 61.57 -10.18
N VAL A 18 -16.00 61.75 -11.29
CA VAL A 18 -15.46 60.65 -12.09
C VAL A 18 -14.36 59.89 -11.32
N MET A 19 -13.50 60.55 -10.57
CA MET A 19 -12.49 59.91 -9.71
C MET A 19 -13.17 59.08 -8.61
N PHE A 20 -14.25 59.58 -7.98
CA PHE A 20 -15.03 58.83 -7.00
C PHE A 20 -15.78 57.66 -7.57
N ALA A 21 -16.26 57.74 -8.84
CA ALA A 21 -16.90 56.64 -9.54
C ALA A 21 -15.91 55.55 -10.01
N ALA A 22 -14.66 55.98 -10.33
CA ALA A 22 -13.61 55.06 -10.77
C ALA A 22 -12.92 54.29 -9.63
N THR A 23 -12.93 54.81 -8.41
CA THR A 23 -12.49 54.06 -7.20
C THR A 23 -13.62 53.12 -6.77
N GLY A 24 -13.73 51.99 -7.46
CA GLY A 24 -14.80 51.02 -7.38
C GLY A 24 -15.14 50.57 -5.95
N CYS A 25 -16.20 49.80 -5.84
CA CYS A 25 -16.78 49.25 -4.59
C CYS A 25 -15.79 48.64 -3.58
N ASP A 26 -14.61 48.26 -4.03
CA ASP A 26 -13.56 47.66 -3.19
C ASP A 26 -12.90 48.63 -2.23
N PHE A 27 -12.79 49.93 -2.58
CA PHE A 27 -12.25 50.96 -1.65
C PHE A 27 -13.18 51.15 -0.42
N PHE A 28 -14.47 51.22 -0.63
CA PHE A 28 -15.45 51.36 0.45
C PHE A 28 -15.59 50.04 1.26
N ARG A 29 -15.43 48.91 0.64
CA ARG A 29 -15.41 47.62 1.35
C ARG A 29 -14.20 47.49 2.26
N ASN A 30 -13.02 47.93 1.81
CA ASN A 30 -11.81 47.91 2.62
C ASN A 30 -11.91 48.86 3.79
N LEU A 31 -12.45 50.09 3.58
CA LEU A 31 -12.69 51.08 4.64
C LEU A 31 -13.71 50.57 5.67
N ALA A 32 -14.70 49.78 5.27
CA ALA A 32 -15.70 49.18 6.14
C ALA A 32 -15.25 47.84 6.79
N GLY A 33 -13.98 47.42 6.63
CA GLY A 33 -13.44 46.18 7.18
C GLY A 33 -14.08 44.92 6.59
N ARG A 34 -14.68 45.01 5.38
CA ARG A 34 -15.28 43.88 4.70
C ARG A 34 -14.30 43.30 3.68
N PRO A 35 -14.30 41.97 3.46
CA PRO A 35 -13.40 41.34 2.52
C PRO A 35 -13.59 41.90 1.12
N THR A 36 -12.50 42.15 0.42
CA THR A 36 -12.48 42.64 -0.96
C THR A 36 -12.94 41.55 -1.93
N SER A 37 -13.25 41.90 -3.17
CA SER A 37 -13.61 40.93 -4.22
C SER A 37 -12.48 39.92 -4.43
N GLU A 38 -11.22 40.36 -4.35
CA GLU A 38 -10.03 39.50 -4.48
C GLU A 38 -9.91 38.51 -3.31
N ASP A 39 -10.18 38.94 -2.07
CA ASP A 39 -10.15 38.08 -0.90
C ASP A 39 -11.20 36.96 -0.99
N ILE A 40 -12.38 37.27 -1.50
CA ILE A 40 -13.46 36.30 -1.71
C ILE A 40 -13.07 35.27 -2.75
N VAL A 41 -12.49 35.73 -3.88
CA VAL A 41 -12.01 34.83 -4.94
C VAL A 41 -10.87 33.96 -4.42
N ARG A 42 -9.91 34.52 -3.70
CA ARG A 42 -8.79 33.81 -3.10
C ARG A 42 -9.27 32.70 -2.15
N ARG A 43 -10.18 33.01 -1.22
CA ARG A 43 -10.77 32.01 -0.32
C ARG A 43 -11.54 30.92 -1.07
N LYS A 44 -12.24 31.27 -2.16
CA LYS A 44 -12.95 30.29 -2.97
C LYS A 44 -11.97 29.32 -3.66
N ILE A 45 -10.86 29.83 -4.17
CA ILE A 45 -9.81 29.02 -4.78
C ILE A 45 -9.16 28.10 -3.73
N GLU A 46 -8.83 28.61 -2.54
CA GLU A 46 -8.29 27.81 -1.43
C GLU A 46 -9.24 26.70 -1.00
N LEU A 47 -10.54 27.00 -0.91
CA LEU A 47 -11.57 25.99 -0.59
C LEU A 47 -11.66 24.90 -1.67
N MET A 48 -11.61 25.28 -2.96
CA MET A 48 -11.63 24.31 -4.06
C MET A 48 -10.39 23.42 -4.04
N HIS A 49 -9.20 23.98 -3.84
CA HIS A 49 -7.97 23.19 -3.71
C HIS A 49 -8.00 22.26 -2.49
N ALA A 50 -8.54 22.72 -1.36
CA ALA A 50 -8.71 21.88 -0.17
C ALA A 50 -9.69 20.73 -0.41
N GLU A 51 -10.76 20.96 -1.19
CA GLU A 51 -11.72 19.94 -1.56
C GLU A 51 -11.13 18.93 -2.56
N GLU A 52 -10.41 19.41 -3.57
CA GLU A 52 -9.66 18.56 -4.51
C GLU A 52 -8.67 17.66 -3.77
N ALA A 53 -7.86 18.21 -2.86
CA ALA A 53 -6.92 17.43 -2.06
C ALA A 53 -7.62 16.36 -1.19
N ARG A 54 -8.79 16.68 -0.63
CA ARG A 54 -9.59 15.69 0.12
C ARG A 54 -10.13 14.58 -0.77
N LEU A 55 -10.58 14.93 -1.98
CA LEU A 55 -11.07 13.94 -2.95
C LEU A 55 -9.94 13.02 -3.42
N GLU A 56 -8.77 13.58 -3.71
CA GLU A 56 -7.59 12.78 -4.07
C GLU A 56 -7.18 11.82 -2.95
N ALA A 57 -7.09 12.30 -1.71
CA ALA A 57 -6.79 11.46 -0.55
C ALA A 57 -7.82 10.33 -0.37
N ARG A 58 -9.11 10.61 -0.61
CA ARG A 58 -10.17 9.61 -0.55
C ARG A 58 -10.07 8.58 -1.68
N LEU A 59 -9.75 9.04 -2.89
CA LEU A 59 -9.52 8.15 -4.04
C LEU A 59 -8.32 7.21 -3.78
N ASP A 60 -7.24 7.72 -3.21
CA ASP A 60 -6.07 6.91 -2.89
C ASP A 60 -6.36 5.88 -1.79
N SER A 61 -7.13 6.25 -0.76
CA SER A 61 -7.56 5.30 0.26
C SER A 61 -8.45 4.19 -0.31
N LEU A 62 -9.37 4.52 -1.22
CA LEU A 62 -10.20 3.54 -1.92
C LEU A 62 -9.37 2.62 -2.82
N ARG A 63 -8.40 3.17 -3.56
CA ARG A 63 -7.48 2.37 -4.38
C ARG A 63 -6.68 1.38 -3.54
N GLN A 64 -6.21 1.79 -2.36
CA GLN A 64 -5.52 0.90 -1.42
C GLN A 64 -6.44 -0.21 -0.92
N ALA A 65 -7.68 0.12 -0.54
CA ALA A 65 -8.66 -0.87 -0.10
C ALA A 65 -9.00 -1.89 -1.20
N VAL A 66 -9.18 -1.44 -2.45
CA VAL A 66 -9.42 -2.31 -3.60
C VAL A 66 -8.23 -3.24 -3.86
N ARG A 67 -6.99 -2.74 -3.79
CA ARG A 67 -5.78 -3.59 -3.93
C ARG A 67 -5.71 -4.64 -2.83
N ALA A 68 -5.93 -4.26 -1.57
CA ALA A 68 -5.92 -5.22 -0.45
C ALA A 68 -7.00 -6.30 -0.62
N MET A 69 -8.19 -5.94 -1.09
CA MET A 69 -9.27 -6.88 -1.39
C MET A 69 -8.91 -7.82 -2.56
N GLN A 70 -8.31 -7.27 -3.62
CA GLN A 70 -7.85 -8.06 -4.77
C GLN A 70 -6.76 -9.06 -4.37
N ASP A 71 -5.80 -8.64 -3.52
CA ASP A 71 -4.76 -9.53 -3.00
C ASP A 71 -5.34 -10.66 -2.15
N SER A 72 -6.37 -10.35 -1.35
CA SER A 72 -7.10 -11.35 -0.57
C SER A 72 -7.81 -12.36 -1.47
N LEU A 73 -8.49 -11.90 -2.52
CA LEU A 73 -9.15 -12.77 -3.50
C LEU A 73 -8.15 -13.66 -4.25
N ASN A 74 -7.02 -13.12 -4.68
CA ASN A 74 -5.96 -13.86 -5.33
C ASN A 74 -5.37 -14.94 -4.42
N THR A 75 -5.29 -14.66 -3.12
CA THR A 75 -4.84 -15.63 -2.11
C THR A 75 -5.83 -16.77 -1.95
N LEU A 76 -7.13 -16.45 -1.86
CA LEU A 76 -8.20 -17.45 -1.75
C LEU A 76 -8.25 -18.34 -3.01
N ASP A 77 -8.17 -17.77 -4.20
CA ASP A 77 -8.14 -18.52 -5.46
C ASP A 77 -6.91 -19.45 -5.53
N THR A 78 -5.76 -18.97 -5.06
CA THR A 78 -4.55 -19.80 -5.00
C THR A 78 -4.71 -20.97 -4.02
N ILE A 79 -5.33 -20.74 -2.83
CA ILE A 79 -5.60 -21.80 -1.86
C ILE A 79 -6.57 -22.83 -2.46
N SER A 80 -7.64 -22.38 -3.08
CA SER A 80 -8.65 -23.28 -3.68
C SER A 80 -8.08 -24.09 -4.85
N SER A 81 -7.20 -23.51 -5.65
CA SER A 81 -6.58 -24.17 -6.82
C SER A 81 -5.35 -25.02 -6.48
N PHE A 82 -4.75 -24.81 -5.29
CA PHE A 82 -3.50 -25.49 -4.91
C PHE A 82 -3.68 -27.02 -4.77
N GLY A 83 -4.83 -27.48 -4.24
CA GLY A 83 -5.12 -28.92 -4.06
C GLY A 83 -4.14 -29.68 -3.17
N GLY A 84 -3.20 -28.98 -2.53
CA GLY A 84 -2.19 -29.52 -1.62
C GLY A 84 -2.45 -29.14 -0.15
N LYS A 85 -1.63 -29.69 0.74
CA LYS A 85 -1.72 -29.41 2.17
C LYS A 85 -1.03 -28.08 2.52
N ILE A 86 -1.72 -27.24 3.25
CA ILE A 86 -1.16 -26.01 3.85
C ILE A 86 -1.34 -26.15 5.37
N MET A 87 -0.30 -25.86 6.14
CA MET A 87 -0.31 -25.95 7.62
C MET A 87 0.39 -24.74 8.21
N ASN A 88 -0.12 -24.24 9.31
CA ASN A 88 0.52 -23.21 10.10
C ASN A 88 1.56 -23.82 11.05
N THR A 89 2.50 -23.01 11.51
CA THR A 89 3.47 -23.42 12.55
C THR A 89 2.76 -23.84 13.82
N SER A 90 1.66 -23.17 14.17
CA SER A 90 0.80 -23.46 15.33
C SER A 90 0.18 -24.85 15.29
N ASP A 91 -0.22 -25.35 14.10
CA ASP A 91 -0.79 -26.70 13.92
C ASP A 91 0.20 -27.82 14.28
N LEU A 92 1.49 -27.49 14.25
CA LEU A 92 2.60 -28.41 14.57
C LEU A 92 3.21 -28.16 15.96
N GLY A 93 2.50 -27.41 16.80
CA GLY A 93 2.92 -27.08 18.16
C GLY A 93 3.85 -25.88 18.26
N GLY A 94 4.07 -25.15 17.16
CA GLY A 94 4.95 -23.98 17.08
C GLY A 94 6.41 -24.32 16.80
N LEU A 95 7.18 -23.30 16.44
CA LEU A 95 8.61 -23.41 16.17
C LEU A 95 9.41 -23.56 17.48
N PHE A 96 10.47 -24.35 17.41
CA PHE A 96 11.46 -24.50 18.46
C PHE A 96 12.82 -24.06 17.90
N ASP A 97 13.39 -23.00 18.46
CA ASP A 97 14.74 -22.51 18.13
C ASP A 97 15.02 -22.31 16.61
N THR A 98 14.00 -21.90 15.86
CA THR A 98 14.12 -21.61 14.43
C THR A 98 13.42 -20.30 14.10
N GLU A 99 14.17 -19.32 13.60
CA GLU A 99 13.63 -18.09 13.03
C GLU A 99 13.50 -18.26 11.53
N LEU A 100 12.26 -18.21 11.03
CA LEU A 100 11.95 -18.24 9.61
C LEU A 100 11.84 -16.80 9.08
N GLN A 101 12.58 -16.48 8.03
CA GLN A 101 12.65 -15.13 7.47
C GLN A 101 11.51 -14.82 6.49
N ALA A 102 10.91 -15.85 5.91
CA ALA A 102 9.80 -15.71 4.96
C ALA A 102 8.50 -16.27 5.52
N ARG A 103 7.38 -15.82 4.98
CA ARG A 103 6.05 -16.25 5.41
C ARG A 103 5.70 -17.67 4.98
N TYR A 104 6.16 -18.11 3.82
CA TYR A 104 5.85 -19.43 3.26
C TYR A 104 7.12 -20.19 2.95
N TYR A 105 7.11 -21.48 3.30
CA TYR A 105 8.14 -22.44 2.96
C TYR A 105 7.50 -23.69 2.36
N VAL A 106 8.11 -24.26 1.34
CA VAL A 106 7.70 -25.56 0.82
C VAL A 106 8.42 -26.65 1.61
N ILE A 107 7.69 -27.49 2.32
CA ILE A 107 8.26 -28.60 3.09
C ILE A 107 8.36 -29.81 2.20
N ILE A 108 9.58 -30.29 2.02
CA ILE A 108 9.91 -31.47 1.21
C ILE A 108 10.14 -32.74 2.04
N GLY A 109 10.10 -32.64 3.35
CA GLY A 109 10.19 -33.79 4.24
C GLY A 109 10.16 -33.40 5.69
N SER A 110 9.64 -34.27 6.55
CA SER A 110 9.60 -34.11 8.00
C SER A 110 10.10 -35.38 8.68
N PHE A 111 11.01 -35.23 9.64
CA PHE A 111 11.75 -36.32 10.25
C PHE A 111 11.79 -36.19 11.78
N LYS A 112 11.86 -37.32 12.46
CA LYS A 112 12.24 -37.37 13.90
C LYS A 112 13.75 -37.35 14.08
N SER A 113 14.50 -37.84 13.09
CA SER A 113 15.95 -37.92 13.11
C SER A 113 16.57 -36.70 12.42
N ARG A 114 17.43 -35.98 13.13
CA ARG A 114 18.16 -34.82 12.60
C ARG A 114 19.07 -35.21 11.42
N SER A 115 19.73 -36.38 11.49
CA SER A 115 20.64 -36.83 10.43
C SER A 115 19.90 -37.05 9.10
N ASN A 116 18.66 -37.56 9.14
CA ASN A 116 17.85 -37.74 7.95
C ASN A 116 17.41 -36.39 7.34
N ALA A 117 17.04 -35.43 8.20
CA ALA A 117 16.73 -34.08 7.75
C ALA A 117 17.95 -33.40 7.09
N GLU A 118 19.12 -33.49 7.72
CA GLU A 118 20.38 -32.93 7.19
C GLU A 118 20.79 -33.61 5.86
N ALA A 119 20.56 -34.91 5.69
CA ALA A 119 20.84 -35.61 4.44
C ALA A 119 19.93 -35.09 3.29
N LEU A 120 18.65 -34.82 3.57
CA LEU A 120 17.74 -34.23 2.59
C LEU A 120 18.09 -32.78 2.31
N LEU A 121 18.43 -32.00 3.36
CA LEU A 121 18.89 -30.61 3.24
C LEU A 121 20.09 -30.49 2.30
N LYS A 122 21.11 -31.36 2.44
CA LYS A 122 22.28 -31.40 1.56
C LYS A 122 21.89 -31.64 0.10
N LYS A 123 20.94 -32.54 -0.17
CA LYS A 123 20.44 -32.80 -1.53
C LYS A 123 19.75 -31.58 -2.13
N ALA A 124 18.96 -30.85 -1.34
CA ALA A 124 18.28 -29.64 -1.78
C ALA A 124 19.25 -28.46 -1.98
N SER A 125 20.32 -28.38 -1.16
CA SER A 125 21.34 -27.32 -1.27
C SER A 125 22.10 -27.35 -2.60
N VAL A 126 22.31 -28.53 -3.17
CA VAL A 126 23.00 -28.72 -4.47
C VAL A 126 22.23 -28.05 -5.61
N LYS A 127 20.90 -27.90 -5.47
CA LYS A 127 20.00 -27.38 -6.48
C LYS A 127 19.59 -25.92 -6.25
N ASP A 128 20.21 -25.24 -5.31
CA ASP A 128 19.97 -23.80 -4.98
C ASP A 128 18.53 -23.46 -4.56
N TYR A 129 17.85 -24.39 -3.89
CA TYR A 129 16.49 -24.16 -3.38
C TYR A 129 16.42 -23.42 -2.05
N ALA A 130 17.53 -22.80 -1.58
CA ALA A 130 17.65 -22.11 -0.29
C ALA A 130 17.03 -22.93 0.86
N PRO A 131 17.54 -24.15 1.15
CA PRO A 131 16.94 -25.02 2.14
C PRO A 131 17.22 -24.55 3.56
N ALA A 132 16.26 -24.76 4.46
CA ALA A 132 16.35 -24.46 5.88
C ALA A 132 15.81 -25.64 6.71
N LEU A 133 16.44 -25.89 7.87
CA LEU A 133 15.88 -26.81 8.87
C LEU A 133 14.85 -26.05 9.72
N VAL A 134 13.67 -26.64 9.84
CA VAL A 134 12.58 -26.13 10.65
C VAL A 134 12.35 -27.09 11.82
N ASN A 135 12.70 -26.66 13.02
CA ASN A 135 12.50 -27.46 14.22
C ASN A 135 11.15 -27.09 14.87
N PHE A 136 10.32 -28.08 15.13
CA PHE A 136 9.06 -27.92 15.81
C PHE A 136 9.11 -28.37 17.26
N LYS A 137 8.31 -27.77 18.13
CA LYS A 137 8.22 -28.12 19.56
C LYS A 137 7.74 -29.56 19.79
N ASN A 138 7.06 -30.18 18.83
CA ASN A 138 6.68 -31.58 18.88
C ASN A 138 7.84 -32.57 18.61
N GLY A 139 9.06 -32.08 18.46
CA GLY A 139 10.26 -32.87 18.18
C GLY A 139 10.44 -33.29 16.74
N MET A 140 9.58 -32.82 15.81
CA MET A 140 9.74 -33.04 14.38
C MET A 140 10.70 -31.99 13.81
N ILE A 141 11.49 -32.41 12.82
CA ILE A 141 12.40 -31.56 12.07
C ILE A 141 12.00 -31.63 10.59
N ALA A 142 11.62 -30.53 10.02
CA ALA A 142 11.26 -30.45 8.61
C ALA A 142 12.38 -29.77 7.79
N VAL A 143 12.42 -30.08 6.51
CA VAL A 143 13.27 -29.41 5.53
C VAL A 143 12.36 -28.52 4.68
N GLY A 144 12.49 -27.21 4.93
CA GLY A 144 11.81 -26.16 4.16
C GLY A 144 12.71 -25.66 3.04
N VAL A 145 12.13 -25.39 1.88
CA VAL A 145 12.81 -24.85 0.70
C VAL A 145 11.98 -23.74 0.07
N CYS A 146 12.55 -23.00 -0.86
CA CYS A 146 11.87 -21.94 -1.62
C CYS A 146 11.14 -20.92 -0.72
N PRO A 147 11.85 -20.21 0.19
CA PRO A 147 11.25 -19.18 1.02
C PRO A 147 10.55 -18.12 0.16
N SER A 148 9.33 -17.73 0.53
CA SER A 148 8.55 -16.74 -0.21
C SER A 148 7.54 -16.04 0.69
N ASP A 149 7.29 -14.76 0.46
CA ASP A 149 6.22 -14.01 1.11
C ASP A 149 4.90 -14.03 0.32
N ASN A 150 4.89 -14.76 -0.82
CA ASN A 150 3.74 -14.87 -1.69
C ASN A 150 3.31 -16.34 -1.85
N LEU A 151 2.07 -16.64 -1.47
CA LEU A 151 1.50 -17.99 -1.53
C LEU A 151 1.45 -18.55 -2.97
N LYS A 152 1.18 -17.71 -3.96
CA LYS A 152 1.18 -18.12 -5.37
C LYS A 152 2.57 -18.63 -5.80
N LYS A 153 3.64 -17.91 -5.46
CA LYS A 153 5.03 -18.36 -5.71
C LYS A 153 5.33 -19.65 -4.98
N ALA A 154 4.91 -19.79 -3.72
CA ALA A 154 5.10 -21.04 -2.97
C ALA A 154 4.36 -22.22 -3.64
N SER A 155 3.14 -22.02 -4.12
CA SER A 155 2.36 -23.06 -4.83
C SER A 155 2.98 -23.46 -6.17
N GLU A 156 3.51 -22.50 -6.92
CA GLU A 156 4.28 -22.73 -8.16
C GLU A 156 5.55 -23.54 -7.87
N SER A 157 6.27 -23.20 -6.78
CA SER A 157 7.45 -23.94 -6.32
C SER A 157 7.12 -25.40 -5.97
N VAL A 158 5.96 -25.67 -5.36
CA VAL A 158 5.52 -27.05 -5.10
C VAL A 158 5.36 -27.84 -6.41
N LYS A 159 4.77 -27.23 -7.44
CA LYS A 159 4.61 -27.87 -8.76
C LYS A 159 5.97 -28.20 -9.38
N ALA A 160 6.91 -27.26 -9.31
CA ALA A 160 8.27 -27.47 -9.81
C ALA A 160 9.02 -28.57 -9.02
N LEU A 161 8.92 -28.54 -7.68
CA LEU A 161 9.58 -29.52 -6.82
C LEU A 161 9.05 -30.93 -6.98
N LYS A 162 7.74 -31.11 -7.24
CA LYS A 162 7.16 -32.44 -7.52
C LYS A 162 7.72 -33.10 -8.78
N ALA A 163 8.30 -32.35 -9.69
CA ALA A 163 8.99 -32.88 -10.88
C ALA A 163 10.43 -33.31 -10.58
N GLU A 164 10.98 -32.98 -9.40
CA GLU A 164 12.34 -33.33 -9.02
C GLU A 164 12.43 -34.72 -8.40
N THR A 165 13.44 -35.48 -8.82
CA THR A 165 13.61 -36.91 -8.44
C THR A 165 13.95 -37.10 -6.94
N PHE A 166 14.50 -36.06 -6.26
CA PHE A 166 14.82 -36.12 -4.84
C PHE A 166 13.65 -35.73 -3.93
N CYS A 167 12.57 -35.18 -4.51
CA CYS A 167 11.44 -34.63 -3.77
C CYS A 167 10.40 -35.74 -3.54
N PRO A 168 9.97 -36.00 -2.29
CA PRO A 168 8.88 -36.92 -2.01
C PRO A 168 7.55 -36.42 -2.58
N ALA A 169 6.58 -37.35 -2.70
CA ALA A 169 5.24 -37.01 -3.14
C ALA A 169 4.48 -36.10 -2.15
N ASP A 170 4.82 -36.18 -0.85
CA ASP A 170 4.16 -35.49 0.28
C ASP A 170 4.73 -34.09 0.51
N VAL A 171 4.68 -33.24 -0.51
CA VAL A 171 5.10 -31.84 -0.42
C VAL A 171 3.92 -30.98 0.01
N TRP A 172 4.16 -30.12 0.98
CA TRP A 172 3.15 -29.21 1.52
C TRP A 172 3.73 -27.82 1.83
N ILE A 173 2.87 -26.84 2.07
CA ILE A 173 3.28 -25.46 2.38
C ILE A 173 3.15 -25.22 3.88
N LEU A 174 4.23 -24.74 4.49
CA LEU A 174 4.27 -24.22 5.83
C LEU A 174 4.01 -22.70 5.79
N VAL A 175 3.09 -22.25 6.64
CA VAL A 175 2.85 -20.83 6.91
C VAL A 175 3.52 -20.47 8.21
N ASN A 176 4.41 -19.49 8.18
CA ASN A 176 5.03 -18.88 9.34
C ASN A 176 4.13 -17.74 9.81
N ASP A 177 3.50 -17.92 10.98
CA ASP A 177 2.56 -16.95 11.59
C ASP A 177 3.29 -15.86 12.35
#